data_24e700fb5e8e338df4da1226957aad73
#
_entry.id   24e700fb5e8e338df4da1226957aad73
#
_cell.length_a   1.000
_cell.length_b   1.000
_cell.length_c   1.000
_cell.angle_alpha   90.00
_cell.angle_beta   90.00
_cell.angle_gamma   90.00
#
_symmetry.space_group_name_H-M   'P 1'
#
loop_
_entity.id
_entity.type
_entity.pdbx_description
1 polymer ?
#
loop_
_entity_poly.entity_id
_entity_poly.type
_entity_poly.pdbx_seq_one_letter_code
_entity_poly.pdbx_strand_id
1 'polypeptide(L)'
;MQAQPNQIVETLLSTLGFKVSVASHNLPEGLVLDITAEDPGRLIGRQGQTLGDIQYLTNRILFHQDPSSPKVTVDVGGYRLQARETLIKKAREAAEKVRRWGDAVELEPMSAFDRRIVHQALHTDPDVETHSVEVEGSEKKVLILRPRKH
;
A
#
# COMPACT_ATOMS: atom_id res chain seq x y z
N MET A 1 -15.29 -10.85 26.47
CA MET A 1 -15.19 -11.53 25.17
C MET A 1 -14.63 -10.59 24.12
N GLN A 2 -13.51 -10.95 23.53
CA GLN A 2 -12.87 -10.10 22.52
C GLN A 2 -13.60 -10.26 21.19
N ALA A 3 -13.86 -9.12 20.51
CA ALA A 3 -14.43 -9.17 19.18
C ALA A 3 -13.38 -9.72 18.21
N GLN A 4 -13.79 -10.54 17.27
CA GLN A 4 -12.93 -11.02 16.21
C GLN A 4 -12.57 -9.86 15.26
N PRO A 5 -11.36 -9.83 14.69
CA PRO A 5 -10.97 -8.73 13.78
C PRO A 5 -11.94 -8.52 12.63
N ASN A 6 -12.43 -9.59 12.01
CA ASN A 6 -13.40 -9.46 10.92
C ASN A 6 -14.72 -8.82 11.37
N GLN A 7 -15.18 -9.11 12.60
CA GLN A 7 -16.38 -8.50 13.14
C GLN A 7 -16.19 -7.00 13.40
N ILE A 8 -15.01 -6.60 13.81
CA ILE A 8 -14.69 -5.18 14.02
C ILE A 8 -14.82 -4.42 12.70
N VAL A 9 -14.25 -4.94 11.62
CA VAL A 9 -14.33 -4.32 10.30
C VAL A 9 -15.78 -4.29 9.81
N GLU A 10 -16.50 -5.40 9.92
CA GLU A 10 -17.91 -5.47 9.50
C GLU A 10 -18.77 -4.46 10.25
N THR A 11 -18.61 -4.37 11.56
CA THR A 11 -19.36 -3.43 12.39
C THR A 11 -19.02 -1.99 12.05
N LEU A 12 -17.75 -1.68 11.90
CA LEU A 12 -17.28 -0.35 11.53
C LEU A 12 -17.90 0.10 10.20
N LEU A 13 -17.80 -0.73 9.18
CA LEU A 13 -18.27 -0.37 7.84
C LEU A 13 -19.80 -0.40 7.73
N SER A 14 -20.46 -1.35 8.42
CA SER A 14 -21.91 -1.41 8.49
C SER A 14 -22.48 -0.16 9.15
N THR A 15 -21.86 0.30 10.22
CA THR A 15 -22.26 1.53 10.91
C THR A 15 -22.15 2.75 10.00
N LEU A 16 -21.18 2.75 9.08
CA LEU A 16 -20.99 3.81 8.10
C LEU A 16 -21.89 3.68 6.87
N GLY A 17 -22.73 2.65 6.82
CA GLY A 17 -23.69 2.45 5.76
C GLY A 17 -23.23 1.56 4.62
N PHE A 18 -22.10 0.87 4.75
CA PHE A 18 -21.60 -0.03 3.72
C PHE A 18 -22.06 -1.46 3.96
N LYS A 19 -22.49 -2.12 2.89
CA LYS A 19 -22.76 -3.56 2.91
C LYS A 19 -21.51 -4.29 2.47
N VAL A 20 -20.90 -5.02 3.39
CA VAL A 20 -19.64 -5.70 3.12
C VAL A 20 -19.68 -7.13 3.67
N SER A 21 -18.85 -7.97 3.10
CA SER A 21 -18.48 -9.25 3.69
C SER A 21 -16.97 -9.28 3.85
N VAL A 22 -16.48 -9.93 4.90
CA VAL A 22 -15.07 -9.95 5.23
C VAL A 22 -14.60 -11.39 5.34
N ALA A 23 -13.62 -11.76 4.53
CA ALA A 23 -12.96 -13.04 4.62
C ALA A 23 -11.59 -12.86 5.28
N SER A 24 -11.22 -13.78 6.16
CA SER A 24 -9.91 -13.72 6.81
C SER A 24 -8.99 -14.80 6.26
N HIS A 25 -7.73 -14.42 6.05
CA HIS A 25 -6.69 -15.30 5.55
C HIS A 25 -5.47 -15.21 6.46
N ASN A 26 -5.02 -16.34 6.98
CA ASN A 26 -3.79 -16.39 7.76
C ASN A 26 -2.61 -16.60 6.80
N LEU A 27 -1.75 -15.59 6.69
CA LEU A 27 -0.54 -15.65 5.90
C LEU A 27 0.68 -15.67 6.82
N PRO A 28 1.86 -16.07 6.33
CA PRO A 28 3.08 -16.03 7.15
C PRO A 28 3.37 -14.64 7.74
N GLU A 29 3.00 -13.59 7.03
CA GLU A 29 3.18 -12.20 7.47
C GLU A 29 2.12 -11.75 8.48
N GLY A 30 1.05 -12.52 8.66
CA GLY A 30 -0.02 -12.18 9.59
C GLY A 30 -1.41 -12.37 9.00
N LEU A 31 -2.41 -11.92 9.73
CA LEU A 31 -3.81 -12.03 9.32
C LEU A 31 -4.18 -10.93 8.34
N VAL A 32 -4.80 -11.32 7.23
CA VAL A 32 -5.34 -10.39 6.24
C VAL A 32 -6.87 -10.49 6.24
N LEU A 33 -7.53 -9.34 6.35
CA LEU A 33 -8.98 -9.22 6.25
C LEU A 33 -9.31 -8.66 4.87
N ASP A 34 -9.89 -9.48 4.01
CA ASP A 34 -10.24 -9.08 2.64
C ASP A 34 -11.73 -8.75 2.57
N ILE A 35 -12.02 -7.51 2.23
CA ILE A 35 -13.39 -6.98 2.17
C ILE A 35 -13.92 -7.14 0.75
N THR A 36 -15.14 -7.65 0.65
CA THR A 36 -15.92 -7.66 -0.58
C THR A 36 -17.07 -6.68 -0.43
N ALA A 37 -17.19 -5.74 -1.36
CA ALA A 37 -18.21 -4.69 -1.33
C ALA A 37 -18.76 -4.44 -2.73
N GLU A 38 -20.00 -3.91 -2.80
CA GLU A 38 -20.60 -3.55 -4.08
C GLU A 38 -19.88 -2.37 -4.75
N ASP A 39 -19.38 -1.45 -3.93
CA ASP A 39 -18.64 -0.27 -4.41
C ASP A 39 -17.27 -0.22 -3.74
N PRO A 40 -16.32 -1.04 -4.22
CA PRO A 40 -15.00 -1.10 -3.60
C PRO A 40 -14.21 0.20 -3.71
N GLY A 41 -14.46 1.00 -4.75
CA GLY A 41 -13.74 2.25 -4.96
C GLY A 41 -13.90 3.23 -3.80
N ARG A 42 -15.07 3.28 -3.17
CA ARG A 42 -15.33 4.16 -2.03
C ARG A 42 -14.56 3.73 -0.78
N LEU A 43 -14.32 2.44 -0.62
CA LEU A 43 -13.56 1.89 0.50
C LEU A 43 -12.06 1.98 0.28
N ILE A 44 -11.62 1.97 -0.96
CA ILE A 44 -10.21 2.11 -1.31
C ILE A 44 -9.79 3.58 -1.20
N GLY A 45 -10.57 4.47 -1.82
CA GLY A 45 -10.27 5.89 -1.85
C GLY A 45 -9.14 6.23 -2.82
N ARG A 46 -8.76 7.50 -2.85
CA ARG A 46 -7.67 7.96 -3.72
C ARG A 46 -6.36 7.33 -3.29
N GLN A 47 -5.73 6.56 -4.17
CA GLN A 47 -4.44 5.92 -3.94
C GLN A 47 -4.43 5.01 -2.71
N GLY A 48 -5.61 4.46 -2.35
CA GLY A 48 -5.73 3.57 -1.20
C GLY A 48 -5.78 4.27 0.15
N GLN A 49 -5.99 5.58 0.18
CA GLN A 49 -5.98 6.34 1.42
C GLN A 49 -7.09 5.92 2.38
N THR A 50 -8.31 5.77 1.88
CA THR A 50 -9.44 5.34 2.72
C THR A 50 -9.20 3.95 3.27
N LEU A 51 -8.67 3.05 2.44
CA LEU A 51 -8.31 1.70 2.88
C LEU A 51 -7.27 1.73 3.98
N GLY A 52 -6.27 2.59 3.86
CA GLY A 52 -5.26 2.78 4.89
C GLY A 52 -5.86 3.28 6.21
N ASP A 53 -6.84 4.18 6.12
CA ASP A 53 -7.54 4.70 7.30
C ASP A 53 -8.38 3.61 7.97
N ILE A 54 -9.05 2.78 7.20
CA ILE A 54 -9.82 1.65 7.74
C ILE A 54 -8.89 0.68 8.46
N GLN A 55 -7.75 0.37 7.87
CA GLN A 55 -6.75 -0.49 8.49
C GLN A 55 -6.23 0.10 9.81
N TYR A 56 -5.93 1.38 9.80
CA TYR A 56 -5.46 2.08 11.00
C TYR A 56 -6.49 2.02 12.12
N LEU A 57 -7.75 2.34 11.83
CA LEU A 57 -8.81 2.30 12.82
C LEU A 57 -9.06 0.88 13.36
N THR A 58 -9.05 -0.10 12.48
CA THR A 58 -9.21 -1.49 12.87
C THR A 58 -8.13 -1.90 13.87
N ASN A 59 -6.87 -1.58 13.56
CA ASN A 59 -5.76 -1.91 14.45
C ASN A 59 -5.80 -1.11 15.76
N ARG A 60 -6.28 0.12 15.74
CA ARG A 60 -6.47 0.91 16.96
C ARG A 60 -7.52 0.30 17.87
N ILE A 61 -8.62 -0.15 17.31
CA ILE A 61 -9.69 -0.80 18.08
C ILE A 61 -9.17 -2.11 18.68
N LEU A 62 -8.46 -2.92 17.89
CA LEU A 62 -7.87 -4.17 18.38
C LEU A 62 -6.89 -3.92 19.53
N PHE A 63 -6.00 -2.95 19.36
CA PHE A 63 -5.01 -2.59 20.37
C PHE A 63 -5.68 -2.13 21.65
N HIS A 64 -6.76 -1.36 21.53
CA HIS A 64 -7.50 -0.87 22.70
C HIS A 64 -8.15 -2.01 23.47
N GLN A 65 -8.65 -3.03 22.78
CA GLN A 65 -9.25 -4.20 23.42
C GLN A 65 -8.19 -5.11 24.05
N ASP A 66 -7.07 -5.29 23.36
CA ASP A 66 -5.97 -6.15 23.81
C ASP A 66 -4.65 -5.63 23.22
N PRO A 67 -3.83 -4.96 24.04
CA PRO A 67 -2.55 -4.42 23.56
C PRO A 67 -1.58 -5.46 23.02
N SER A 68 -1.79 -6.75 23.33
CA SER A 68 -0.95 -7.83 22.80
C SER A 68 -1.43 -8.34 21.44
N SER A 69 -2.56 -7.85 20.95
CA SER A 69 -3.10 -8.30 19.65
C SER A 69 -2.14 -7.94 18.52
N PRO A 70 -1.81 -8.90 17.64
CA PRO A 70 -1.01 -8.58 16.47
C PRO A 70 -1.78 -7.66 15.53
N LYS A 71 -1.04 -6.84 14.79
CA LYS A 71 -1.65 -6.00 13.76
C LYS A 71 -2.18 -6.86 12.63
N VAL A 72 -3.31 -6.41 12.07
CA VAL A 72 -3.90 -7.06 10.90
C VAL A 72 -3.78 -6.16 9.67
N THR A 73 -3.77 -6.77 8.50
CA THR A 73 -3.83 -6.06 7.22
C THR A 73 -5.27 -6.09 6.74
N VAL A 74 -5.77 -4.95 6.30
CA VAL A 74 -7.10 -4.84 5.71
C VAL A 74 -6.94 -4.56 4.22
N ASP A 75 -7.64 -5.34 3.40
CA ASP A 75 -7.61 -5.16 1.94
C ASP A 75 -9.03 -5.18 1.40
N VAL A 76 -9.19 -4.73 0.17
CA VAL A 76 -10.47 -4.73 -0.54
C VAL A 76 -10.25 -5.34 -1.91
N GLY A 77 -10.79 -6.56 -2.11
CA GLY A 77 -10.75 -7.23 -3.41
C GLY A 77 -9.37 -7.40 -4.01
N GLY A 78 -8.35 -7.58 -3.18
CA GLY A 78 -6.98 -7.76 -3.66
C GLY A 78 -6.31 -6.47 -4.15
N TYR A 79 -6.85 -5.32 -3.78
CA TYR A 79 -6.33 -4.02 -4.22
C TYR A 79 -4.83 -3.83 -3.94
N ARG A 80 -4.36 -4.23 -2.76
CA ARG A 80 -2.97 -3.99 -2.37
C ARG A 80 -2.00 -4.75 -3.27
N LEU A 81 -2.33 -6.00 -3.62
CA LEU A 81 -1.50 -6.78 -4.53
C LEU A 81 -1.49 -6.15 -5.92
N GLN A 82 -2.66 -5.78 -6.42
CA GLN A 82 -2.80 -5.15 -7.73
C GLN A 82 -2.07 -3.80 -7.79
N ALA A 83 -2.19 -2.99 -6.73
CA ALA A 83 -1.49 -1.71 -6.65
C ALA A 83 0.02 -1.89 -6.66
N ARG A 84 0.51 -2.91 -5.93
CA ARG A 84 1.94 -3.24 -5.90
C ARG A 84 2.43 -3.64 -7.29
N GLU A 85 1.69 -4.51 -7.98
CA GLU A 85 2.06 -4.97 -9.34
C GLU A 85 2.08 -3.80 -10.33
N THR A 86 1.10 -2.90 -10.24
CA THR A 86 1.02 -1.71 -11.08
C THR A 86 2.22 -0.78 -10.83
N LEU A 87 2.58 -0.60 -9.56
CA LEU A 87 3.71 0.25 -9.18
C LEU A 87 5.04 -0.32 -9.67
N ILE A 88 5.22 -1.64 -9.55
CA ILE A 88 6.44 -2.32 -10.04
C ILE A 88 6.52 -2.19 -11.55
N LYS A 89 5.40 -2.36 -12.26
CA LYS A 89 5.37 -2.22 -13.71
C LYS A 89 5.78 -0.80 -14.14
N LYS A 90 5.22 0.22 -13.50
CA LYS A 90 5.58 1.62 -13.76
C LYS A 90 7.07 1.88 -13.50
N ALA A 91 7.60 1.30 -12.42
CA ALA A 91 9.01 1.45 -12.09
C ALA A 91 9.91 0.82 -13.16
N ARG A 92 9.55 -0.35 -13.65
CA ARG A 92 10.31 -1.03 -14.71
C ARG A 92 10.25 -0.29 -16.03
N GLU A 93 9.09 0.26 -16.39
CA GLU A 93 8.94 1.09 -17.59
C GLU A 93 9.79 2.35 -17.50
N ALA A 94 9.82 3.01 -16.33
CA ALA A 94 10.66 4.17 -16.12
C ALA A 94 12.15 3.83 -16.17
N ALA A 95 12.54 2.68 -15.61
CA ALA A 95 13.94 2.21 -15.67
C ALA A 95 14.36 1.95 -17.12
N GLU A 96 13.46 1.41 -17.95
CA GLU A 96 13.73 1.20 -19.36
C GLU A 96 13.99 2.51 -20.10
N LYS A 97 13.24 3.56 -19.76
CA LYS A 97 13.47 4.90 -20.32
C LYS A 97 14.83 5.45 -19.92
N VAL A 98 15.23 5.25 -18.68
CA VAL A 98 16.56 5.66 -18.19
C VAL A 98 17.66 4.95 -18.99
N ARG A 99 17.53 3.65 -19.20
CA ARG A 99 18.51 2.88 -20.00
C ARG A 99 18.57 3.36 -21.42
N ARG A 100 17.39 3.61 -22.04
CA ARG A 100 17.31 3.94 -23.47
C ARG A 100 17.85 5.34 -23.78
N TRP A 101 17.52 6.31 -22.93
CA TRP A 101 17.83 7.72 -23.23
C TRP A 101 18.93 8.32 -22.33
N GLY A 102 19.31 7.64 -21.25
CA GLY A 102 20.35 8.11 -20.34
C GLY A 102 19.94 9.27 -19.45
N ASP A 103 18.67 9.67 -19.49
CA ASP A 103 18.16 10.77 -18.68
C ASP A 103 17.50 10.27 -17.42
N ALA A 104 17.55 11.08 -16.36
CA ALA A 104 16.83 10.78 -15.13
C ALA A 104 15.32 10.88 -15.36
N VAL A 105 14.56 9.99 -14.70
CA VAL A 105 13.10 9.97 -14.71
C VAL A 105 12.60 10.17 -13.29
N GLU A 106 11.70 11.12 -13.11
CA GLU A 106 11.06 11.40 -11.83
C GLU A 106 9.73 10.68 -11.77
N LEU A 107 9.51 9.91 -10.70
CA LEU A 107 8.23 9.26 -10.45
C LEU A 107 7.34 10.18 -9.61
N GLU A 108 6.04 9.88 -9.59
CA GLU A 108 5.08 10.64 -8.79
C GLU A 108 5.44 10.56 -7.29
N PRO A 109 5.09 11.60 -6.49
CA PRO A 109 5.28 11.54 -5.05
C PRO A 109 4.56 10.34 -4.45
N MET A 110 5.22 9.64 -3.53
CA MET A 110 4.64 8.44 -2.93
C MET A 110 5.11 8.27 -1.49
N SER A 111 4.37 7.43 -0.76
CA SER A 111 4.68 7.10 0.61
C SER A 111 6.01 6.34 0.74
N ALA A 112 6.55 6.30 1.96
CA ALA A 112 7.77 5.53 2.21
C ALA A 112 7.59 4.05 1.88
N PHE A 113 6.40 3.51 2.14
CA PHE A 113 6.07 2.12 1.82
C PHE A 113 6.17 1.86 0.31
N ASP A 114 5.55 2.71 -0.50
CA ASP A 114 5.58 2.57 -1.96
C ASP A 114 6.99 2.77 -2.52
N ARG A 115 7.72 3.75 -2.00
CA ARG A 115 9.12 3.98 -2.43
C ARG A 115 10.00 2.76 -2.15
N ARG A 116 9.76 2.07 -1.04
CA ARG A 116 10.49 0.84 -0.72
C ARG A 116 10.20 -0.26 -1.75
N ILE A 117 8.96 -0.38 -2.19
CA ILE A 117 8.58 -1.35 -3.22
C ILE A 117 9.37 -1.09 -4.51
N VAL A 118 9.42 0.16 -4.96
CA VAL A 118 10.17 0.55 -6.16
C VAL A 118 11.67 0.30 -5.98
N HIS A 119 12.21 0.71 -4.84
CA HIS A 119 13.62 0.52 -4.55
C HIS A 119 14.01 -0.97 -4.58
N GLN A 120 13.21 -1.82 -3.95
CA GLN A 120 13.46 -3.27 -3.95
C GLN A 120 13.33 -3.86 -5.37
N ALA A 121 12.36 -3.41 -6.15
CA ALA A 121 12.15 -3.91 -7.51
C ALA A 121 13.33 -3.58 -8.42
N LEU A 122 14.03 -2.47 -8.19
CA LEU A 122 15.13 -2.00 -9.02
C LEU A 122 16.51 -2.17 -8.37
N HIS A 123 16.56 -2.75 -7.17
CA HIS A 123 17.79 -2.89 -6.40
C HIS A 123 18.88 -3.66 -7.14
N THR A 124 18.50 -4.70 -7.88
CA THR A 124 19.43 -5.54 -8.62
C THR A 124 19.67 -5.06 -10.05
N ASP A 125 19.05 -3.96 -10.47
CA ASP A 125 19.26 -3.41 -11.80
C ASP A 125 20.67 -2.83 -11.90
N PRO A 126 21.52 -3.31 -12.84
CA PRO A 126 22.91 -2.84 -12.92
C PRO A 126 23.03 -1.45 -13.53
N ASP A 127 22.00 -0.97 -14.21
CA ASP A 127 22.08 0.26 -15.00
C ASP A 127 21.35 1.44 -14.39
N VAL A 128 20.51 1.20 -13.39
CA VAL A 128 19.60 2.22 -12.83
C VAL A 128 19.73 2.25 -11.32
N GLU A 129 19.80 3.44 -10.75
CA GLU A 129 19.76 3.66 -9.31
C GLU A 129 18.61 4.58 -8.94
N THR A 130 18.13 4.47 -7.69
CA THR A 130 16.98 5.24 -7.19
C THR A 130 17.41 6.16 -6.06
N HIS A 131 16.87 7.37 -6.06
CA HIS A 131 17.10 8.36 -5.01
C HIS A 131 15.79 8.99 -4.57
N SER A 132 15.58 9.10 -3.26
CA SER A 132 14.43 9.79 -2.69
C SER A 132 14.77 11.27 -2.50
N VAL A 133 13.87 12.15 -2.92
CA VAL A 133 14.04 13.60 -2.80
C VAL A 133 12.81 14.19 -2.12
N GLU A 134 13.03 15.06 -1.17
CA GLU A 134 11.95 15.74 -0.49
C GLU A 134 11.28 16.75 -1.40
N VAL A 135 9.96 16.85 -1.29
CA VAL A 135 9.16 17.83 -2.00
C VAL A 135 8.65 18.85 -0.99
N GLU A 136 8.90 20.12 -1.26
CA GLU A 136 8.48 21.21 -0.38
C GLU A 136 6.97 21.19 -0.19
N GLY A 137 6.52 21.26 1.07
CA GLY A 137 5.10 21.29 1.41
C GLY A 137 4.40 19.93 1.38
N SER A 138 5.13 18.83 1.23
CA SER A 138 4.55 17.48 1.19
C SER A 138 5.28 16.53 2.13
N GLU A 139 4.53 15.65 2.78
CA GLU A 139 5.11 14.55 3.56
C GLU A 139 5.61 13.42 2.65
N LYS A 140 5.09 13.35 1.43
CA LYS A 140 5.50 12.37 0.44
C LYS A 140 6.76 12.84 -0.27
N LYS A 141 7.64 11.90 -0.56
CA LYS A 141 8.87 12.16 -1.30
C LYS A 141 8.75 11.64 -2.72
N VAL A 142 9.55 12.21 -3.59
CA VAL A 142 9.65 11.79 -4.98
C VAL A 142 10.84 10.85 -5.13
N LEU A 143 10.68 9.79 -5.93
CA LEU A 143 11.80 8.95 -6.36
C LEU A 143 12.29 9.41 -7.71
N ILE A 144 13.61 9.55 -7.83
CA ILE A 144 14.26 9.82 -9.10
C ILE A 144 15.06 8.57 -9.48
N LEU A 145 14.79 8.08 -10.68
CA LEU A 145 15.57 7.01 -11.31
C LEU A 145 16.61 7.65 -12.21
N ARG A 146 17.86 7.26 -12.06
CA ARG A 146 18.95 7.81 -12.87
C ARG A 146 19.95 6.73 -13.25
N PRO A 147 20.75 6.95 -14.32
CA PRO A 147 21.75 5.96 -14.70
C PRO A 147 22.76 5.74 -13.58
N ARG A 148 23.15 4.48 -13.35
CA ARG A 148 24.23 4.16 -12.44
C ARG A 148 25.55 4.60 -13.06
N LYS A 149 26.39 5.20 -12.24
CA LYS A 149 27.77 5.49 -12.65
C LYS A 149 28.60 4.22 -12.46
N HIS A 150 29.29 3.82 -13.50
CA HIS A 150 30.19 2.68 -13.50
C HIS A 150 31.63 3.12 -13.34
#